data_b59a51896416c9d6fffec275961bdd7a
#
_entry.id   b59a51896416c9d6fffec275961bdd7a
#
_cell.length_a   1.000
_cell.length_b   1.000
_cell.length_c   1.000
_cell.angle_alpha   90.00
_cell.angle_beta   90.00
_cell.angle_gamma   90.00
#
_symmetry.space_group_name_H-M   'P 1'
#
loop_
_entity.id
_entity.type
_entity.pdbx_description
1 polymer ?
#
loop_
_entity_poly.entity_id
_entity_poly.type
_entity_poly.pdbx_seq_one_letter_code
_entity_poly.pdbx_strand_id
1 'polypeptide(L)'
;MELVLTRIAKRKSYTIGRLFIRKKVEGRRLSGEGMALLCNTLEPPVLEQKTKTPEYEVMRSPERMAALKPFAIPEGHYAVVITWSERFKEWLPLLLGVPGFKGIRIHAGNTVNDTQGCILVGENRQPGIVLNSRRWLRRLKQLIVEAKERGEGVWIKVESPRR
;
A
#
# COMPACT_ATOMS: atom_id res chain seq x y z
N MET A 1 14.02 0.44 -7.38
CA MET A 1 13.36 1.48 -6.55
C MET A 1 12.63 0.82 -5.40
N GLU A 2 12.77 1.31 -4.21
CA GLU A 2 12.02 0.82 -3.05
C GLU A 2 11.06 1.90 -2.54
N LEU A 3 9.80 1.52 -2.44
CA LEU A 3 8.76 2.30 -1.77
C LEU A 3 8.64 1.81 -0.32
N VAL A 4 8.39 2.72 0.61
CA VAL A 4 8.15 2.38 2.02
C VAL A 4 6.84 3.02 2.44
N LEU A 5 5.86 2.18 2.77
CA LEU A 5 4.59 2.59 3.36
C LEU A 5 4.67 2.39 4.87
N THR A 6 4.69 3.49 5.61
CA THR A 6 4.68 3.48 7.08
C THR A 6 3.29 3.85 7.57
N ARG A 7 2.60 2.92 8.22
CA ARG A 7 1.27 3.13 8.79
C ARG A 7 1.35 3.97 10.05
N ILE A 8 0.90 5.21 10.00
CA ILE A 8 1.04 6.17 11.10
C ILE A 8 -0.21 6.29 11.98
N ALA A 9 -1.39 5.97 11.46
CA ALA A 9 -2.64 6.01 12.21
C ALA A 9 -3.49 4.79 11.87
N LYS A 10 -3.58 3.86 12.82
CA LYS A 10 -4.43 2.68 12.74
C LYS A 10 -5.70 2.96 13.54
N ARG A 11 -6.78 3.24 12.84
CA ARG A 11 -8.07 3.55 13.43
C ARG A 11 -9.04 2.37 13.26
N LYS A 12 -10.16 2.41 13.98
CA LYS A 12 -11.18 1.37 13.94
C LYS A 12 -11.77 1.15 12.54
N SER A 13 -11.87 2.21 11.74
CA SER A 13 -12.52 2.19 10.43
C SER A 13 -11.57 2.43 9.25
N TYR A 14 -10.33 2.86 9.49
CA TYR A 14 -9.36 3.15 8.44
C TYR A 14 -7.92 3.14 8.95
N THR A 15 -6.98 3.12 8.00
CA THR A 15 -5.55 3.23 8.28
C THR A 15 -4.95 4.32 7.39
N ILE A 16 -4.25 5.27 8.01
CA ILE A 16 -3.47 6.30 7.30
C ILE A 16 -2.00 5.96 7.36
N GLY A 17 -1.33 6.09 6.22
CA GLY A 17 0.10 5.89 6.09
C GLY A 17 0.82 7.06 5.43
N ARG A 18 2.13 6.97 5.44
CA ARG A 18 3.03 7.80 4.63
C ARG A 18 3.77 6.90 3.66
N LEU A 19 3.78 7.31 2.41
CA LEU A 19 4.50 6.62 1.35
C LEU A 19 5.78 7.38 1.03
N PHE A 20 6.90 6.70 1.24
CA PHE A 20 8.24 7.23 0.97
C PHE A 20 8.86 6.52 -0.23
N ILE A 21 9.76 7.21 -0.90
CA ILE A 21 10.69 6.61 -1.86
C ILE A 21 12.05 6.56 -1.20
N ARG A 22 12.65 5.37 -1.16
CA ARG A 22 14.03 5.20 -0.74
C ARG A 22 14.94 5.42 -1.94
N LYS A 23 15.73 6.48 -1.88
CA LYS A 23 16.74 6.76 -2.90
C LYS A 23 17.96 5.87 -2.67
N LYS A 24 18.43 5.19 -3.71
CA LYS A 24 19.75 4.58 -3.69
C LYS A 24 20.78 5.70 -3.87
N VAL A 25 21.68 5.84 -2.91
CA VAL A 25 22.93 6.58 -3.11
C VAL A 25 23.97 5.54 -3.49
N GLU A 26 24.66 5.75 -4.61
CA GLU A 26 25.71 4.86 -5.06
C GLU A 26 26.73 4.64 -3.92
N GLY A 27 26.93 3.37 -3.54
CA GLY A 27 28.01 2.92 -2.67
C GLY A 27 27.78 2.95 -1.16
N ARG A 28 26.66 3.43 -0.62
CA ARG A 28 26.36 3.38 0.82
C ARG A 28 24.91 3.07 1.13
N ARG A 29 24.73 2.09 2.02
CA ARG A 29 23.46 1.84 2.70
C ARG A 29 23.26 2.94 3.74
N LEU A 30 22.54 4.00 3.39
CA LEU A 30 22.25 5.07 4.35
C LEU A 30 21.13 4.61 5.28
N SER A 31 21.43 4.51 6.55
CA SER A 31 20.44 4.42 7.61
C SER A 31 19.70 5.76 7.71
N GLY A 32 18.43 5.77 7.41
CA GLY A 32 17.49 6.87 7.69
C GLY A 32 17.52 8.10 6.78
N GLU A 33 18.61 8.40 6.12
CA GLU A 33 18.81 9.68 5.40
C GLU A 33 18.46 9.66 3.90
N GLY A 34 17.95 8.56 3.37
CA GLY A 34 17.69 8.40 1.93
C GLY A 34 16.21 8.32 1.54
N MET A 35 15.28 8.58 2.46
CA MET A 35 13.84 8.48 2.18
C MET A 35 13.23 9.87 1.93
N ALA A 36 12.52 9.99 0.79
CA ALA A 36 11.74 11.18 0.47
C ALA A 36 10.24 10.87 0.58
N LEU A 37 9.52 11.67 1.33
CA LEU A 37 8.05 11.56 1.41
C LEU A 37 7.43 11.89 0.05
N LEU A 38 6.60 10.99 -0.45
CA LEU A 38 5.84 11.19 -1.68
C LEU A 38 4.44 11.73 -1.37
N CYS A 39 3.66 10.97 -0.61
CA CYS A 39 2.27 11.30 -0.28
C CYS A 39 1.80 10.49 0.93
N ASN A 40 0.51 10.65 1.27
CA ASN A 40 -0.16 9.78 2.21
C ASN A 40 -0.81 8.59 1.52
N THR A 41 -1.19 7.61 2.33
CA THR A 41 -1.98 6.45 1.91
C THR A 41 -3.20 6.28 2.80
N LEU A 42 -4.24 5.67 2.23
CA LEU A 42 -5.44 5.26 2.94
C LEU A 42 -5.72 3.80 2.63
N GLU A 43 -5.91 3.02 3.65
CA GLU A 43 -6.25 1.61 3.58
C GLU A 43 -7.45 1.32 4.49
N PRO A 44 -8.13 0.19 4.33
CA PRO A 44 -9.06 -0.32 5.34
C PRO A 44 -8.38 -0.47 6.71
N PRO A 45 -9.15 -0.73 7.78
CA PRO A 45 -8.55 -0.95 9.09
C PRO A 45 -7.62 -2.17 9.09
N VAL A 46 -6.56 -2.09 9.87
CA VAL A 46 -5.66 -3.22 10.09
C VAL A 46 -6.37 -4.23 10.98
N LEU A 47 -6.35 -5.49 10.56
CA LEU A 47 -6.80 -6.58 11.43
C LEU A 47 -5.74 -6.80 12.51
N GLU A 48 -6.06 -6.44 13.76
CA GLU A 48 -5.15 -6.67 14.88
C GLU A 48 -5.01 -8.19 15.12
N GLN A 49 -3.80 -8.67 14.94
CA GLN A 49 -3.42 -10.02 15.32
C GLN A 49 -3.33 -10.10 16.85
N LYS A 50 -4.48 -10.23 17.50
CA LYS A 50 -4.50 -10.82 18.84
C LYS A 50 -4.23 -12.31 18.66
N THR A 51 -3.06 -12.74 19.06
CA THR A 51 -2.61 -14.13 19.06
C THR A 51 -3.74 -15.06 19.47
N LYS A 52 -4.12 -15.99 18.56
CA LYS A 52 -5.11 -17.06 18.76
C LYS A 52 -6.59 -16.66 18.74
N THR A 53 -6.99 -15.61 18.03
CA THR A 53 -8.42 -15.42 17.76
C THR A 53 -8.86 -16.26 16.55
N PRO A 54 -10.14 -16.69 16.51
CA PRO A 54 -10.71 -17.36 15.34
C PRO A 54 -10.48 -16.61 14.03
N GLU A 55 -10.31 -15.29 14.09
CA GLU A 55 -10.03 -14.41 12.95
C GLU A 55 -8.68 -14.70 12.29
N TYR A 56 -7.66 -15.12 13.06
CA TYR A 56 -6.37 -15.51 12.49
C TYR A 56 -6.48 -16.82 11.69
N GLU A 57 -7.29 -17.76 12.12
CA GLU A 57 -7.55 -18.99 11.37
C GLU A 57 -8.40 -18.74 10.12
N VAL A 58 -9.27 -17.74 10.17
CA VAL A 58 -10.06 -17.28 9.02
C VAL A 58 -9.16 -16.73 7.91
N MET A 59 -8.03 -16.11 8.23
CA MET A 59 -7.05 -15.64 7.21
C MET A 59 -6.42 -16.78 6.41
N ARG A 60 -6.60 -18.03 6.81
CA ARG A 60 -6.13 -19.20 6.08
C ARG A 60 -7.15 -19.77 5.08
N SER A 61 -8.41 -19.34 5.15
CA SER A 61 -9.46 -19.81 4.26
C SER A 61 -9.95 -18.70 3.33
N PRO A 62 -9.70 -18.81 2.00
CA PRO A 62 -10.13 -17.80 1.03
C PRO A 62 -11.65 -17.52 1.06
N GLU A 63 -12.45 -18.56 1.33
CA GLU A 63 -13.91 -18.44 1.37
C GLU A 63 -14.39 -17.64 2.59
N ARG A 64 -13.70 -17.78 3.72
CA ARG A 64 -14.03 -17.05 4.94
C ARG A 64 -13.54 -15.62 4.91
N MET A 65 -12.44 -15.35 4.20
CA MET A 65 -11.94 -13.99 3.99
C MET A 65 -12.91 -13.13 3.20
N ALA A 66 -13.58 -13.71 2.21
CA ALA A 66 -14.59 -13.00 1.42
C ALA A 66 -15.81 -12.54 2.24
N ALA A 67 -16.06 -13.18 3.40
CA ALA A 67 -17.17 -12.85 4.31
C ALA A 67 -16.79 -11.79 5.37
N LEU A 68 -15.50 -11.44 5.50
CA LEU A 68 -15.05 -10.41 6.42
C LEU A 68 -15.25 -9.00 5.85
N LYS A 69 -15.38 -8.02 6.73
CA LYS A 69 -15.27 -6.61 6.35
C LYS A 69 -13.90 -6.37 5.74
N PRO A 70 -13.77 -5.44 4.76
CA PRO A 70 -12.48 -5.11 4.19
C PRO A 70 -11.46 -4.72 5.27
N PHE A 71 -10.24 -5.21 5.13
CA PHE A 71 -9.13 -4.89 6.01
C PHE A 71 -7.84 -4.70 5.20
N ALA A 72 -6.85 -4.04 5.82
CA ALA A 72 -5.57 -3.77 5.21
C ALA A 72 -4.75 -5.06 5.04
N ILE A 73 -3.87 -5.06 4.03
CA ILE A 73 -2.97 -6.18 3.76
C ILE A 73 -1.95 -6.37 4.90
N PRO A 74 -1.38 -7.56 5.05
CA PRO A 74 -0.32 -7.79 6.04
C PRO A 74 0.90 -6.90 5.79
N GLU A 75 1.61 -6.56 6.86
CA GLU A 75 2.96 -6.01 6.73
C GLU A 75 3.85 -6.98 5.97
N GLY A 76 4.75 -6.46 5.18
CA GLY A 76 5.62 -7.27 4.36
C GLY A 76 6.36 -6.49 3.30
N HIS A 77 7.03 -7.22 2.42
CA HIS A 77 7.83 -6.69 1.33
C HIS A 77 7.34 -7.32 0.03
N TYR A 78 6.74 -6.52 -0.84
CA TYR A 78 6.05 -6.99 -2.03
C TYR A 78 6.65 -6.41 -3.30
N ALA A 79 6.83 -7.24 -4.31
CA ALA A 79 7.19 -6.78 -5.65
C ALA A 79 6.02 -6.02 -6.28
N VAL A 80 6.33 -4.96 -7.01
CA VAL A 80 5.34 -4.10 -7.67
C VAL A 80 5.56 -4.12 -9.17
N VAL A 81 4.51 -4.44 -9.90
CA VAL A 81 4.47 -4.40 -11.37
C VAL A 81 3.29 -3.54 -11.81
N ILE A 82 3.34 -2.99 -13.02
CA ILE A 82 2.19 -2.30 -13.61
C ILE A 82 1.52 -3.23 -14.61
N THR A 83 0.23 -3.50 -14.37
CA THR A 83 -0.60 -4.34 -15.24
C THR A 83 -1.94 -3.67 -15.50
N TRP A 84 -2.63 -4.12 -16.55
CA TRP A 84 -3.98 -3.65 -16.85
C TRP A 84 -4.98 -4.14 -15.80
N SER A 85 -5.82 -3.22 -15.31
CA SER A 85 -6.93 -3.53 -14.42
C SER A 85 -8.24 -3.55 -15.20
N GLU A 86 -8.88 -4.71 -15.31
CA GLU A 86 -10.20 -4.81 -15.90
C GLU A 86 -11.27 -4.05 -15.10
N ARG A 87 -11.14 -4.04 -13.79
CA ARG A 87 -12.07 -3.34 -12.90
C ARG A 87 -12.02 -1.83 -13.08
N PHE A 88 -10.80 -1.24 -13.11
CA PHE A 88 -10.61 0.20 -13.19
C PHE A 88 -10.38 0.72 -14.61
N LYS A 89 -10.24 -0.19 -15.59
CA LYS A 89 -9.98 0.15 -17.00
C LYS A 89 -8.78 1.08 -17.19
N GLU A 90 -7.71 0.78 -16.44
CA GLU A 90 -6.44 1.51 -16.53
C GLU A 90 -5.25 0.65 -16.08
N TRP A 91 -4.05 1.08 -16.46
CA TRP A 91 -2.80 0.49 -16.00
C TRP A 91 -2.50 0.96 -14.59
N LEU A 92 -2.37 0.01 -13.65
CA LEU A 92 -2.20 0.28 -12.23
C LEU A 92 -1.09 -0.55 -11.61
N PRO A 93 -0.39 -0.02 -10.59
CA PRO A 93 0.52 -0.84 -9.79
C PRO A 93 -0.22 -2.01 -9.15
N LEU A 94 0.39 -3.19 -9.25
CA LEU A 94 -0.08 -4.44 -8.65
C LEU A 94 1.00 -4.97 -7.71
N LEU A 95 0.61 -5.29 -6.48
CA LEU A 95 1.47 -5.96 -5.50
C LEU A 95 1.37 -7.47 -5.69
N LEU A 96 2.53 -8.13 -5.80
CA LEU A 96 2.60 -9.58 -6.02
C LEU A 96 2.75 -10.35 -4.71
N GLY A 97 2.08 -11.50 -4.62
CA GLY A 97 2.26 -12.44 -3.53
C GLY A 97 1.80 -11.94 -2.16
N VAL A 98 0.77 -11.10 -2.11
CA VAL A 98 0.20 -10.64 -0.84
C VAL A 98 -0.56 -11.79 -0.17
N PRO A 99 -0.14 -12.24 1.04
CA PRO A 99 -0.79 -13.36 1.71
C PRO A 99 -2.27 -13.10 1.95
N GLY A 100 -3.12 -14.04 1.51
CA GLY A 100 -4.55 -13.98 1.71
C GLY A 100 -5.32 -13.00 0.82
N PHE A 101 -4.67 -12.33 -0.12
CA PHE A 101 -5.27 -11.37 -1.04
C PHE A 101 -4.92 -11.68 -2.49
N LYS A 102 -5.81 -11.27 -3.39
CA LYS A 102 -5.57 -11.27 -4.83
C LYS A 102 -5.91 -9.91 -5.39
N GLY A 103 -5.11 -9.47 -6.38
CA GLY A 103 -5.39 -8.23 -7.09
C GLY A 103 -5.24 -6.97 -6.24
N ILE A 104 -4.32 -6.97 -5.28
CA ILE A 104 -4.01 -5.77 -4.51
C ILE A 104 -3.27 -4.77 -5.38
N ARG A 105 -3.88 -3.62 -5.55
CA ARG A 105 -3.38 -2.53 -6.37
C ARG A 105 -3.21 -1.25 -5.57
N ILE A 106 -2.47 -0.32 -6.13
CA ILE A 106 -2.49 1.08 -5.71
C ILE A 106 -3.36 1.81 -6.72
N HIS A 107 -4.42 2.47 -6.26
CA HIS A 107 -5.34 3.19 -7.14
C HIS A 107 -5.88 4.47 -6.49
N ALA A 108 -6.66 5.23 -7.25
CA ALA A 108 -7.25 6.46 -6.76
C ALA A 108 -8.54 6.20 -5.97
N GLY A 109 -8.82 7.08 -5.04
CA GLY A 109 -10.03 7.11 -4.22
C GLY A 109 -9.90 8.16 -3.11
N ASN A 110 -10.95 8.38 -2.34
CA ASN A 110 -10.97 9.41 -1.32
C ASN A 110 -11.18 8.88 0.09
N THR A 111 -12.01 7.86 0.23
CA THR A 111 -12.39 7.29 1.53
C THR A 111 -12.20 5.78 1.53
N VAL A 112 -12.30 5.18 2.72
CA VAL A 112 -12.21 3.72 2.88
C VAL A 112 -13.28 2.96 2.09
N ASN A 113 -14.40 3.60 1.74
CA ASN A 113 -15.44 3.00 0.91
C ASN A 113 -15.00 2.77 -0.54
N ASP A 114 -13.92 3.40 -0.96
CA ASP A 114 -13.35 3.25 -2.30
C ASP A 114 -12.36 2.08 -2.42
N THR A 115 -12.17 1.33 -1.36
CA THR A 115 -11.22 0.20 -1.34
C THR A 115 -11.71 -1.00 -0.55
N GLN A 116 -11.26 -2.19 -0.96
CA GLN A 116 -11.51 -3.47 -0.27
C GLN A 116 -10.22 -4.17 0.16
N GLY A 117 -9.13 -3.43 0.28
CA GLY A 117 -7.80 -3.94 0.60
C GLY A 117 -6.69 -3.25 -0.18
N CYS A 118 -7.03 -2.66 -1.32
CA CYS A 118 -6.11 -1.86 -2.11
C CYS A 118 -5.66 -0.60 -1.37
N ILE A 119 -4.51 -0.08 -1.78
CA ILE A 119 -3.90 1.11 -1.20
C ILE A 119 -4.33 2.33 -2.00
N LEU A 120 -4.98 3.29 -1.37
CA LEU A 120 -5.27 4.60 -1.95
C LEU A 120 -4.12 5.55 -1.64
N VAL A 121 -3.79 6.41 -2.59
CA VAL A 121 -2.78 7.46 -2.43
C VAL A 121 -3.42 8.84 -2.49
N GLY A 122 -2.81 9.82 -1.83
CA GLY A 122 -3.30 11.19 -1.81
C GLY A 122 -2.72 12.00 -0.67
N GLU A 123 -3.38 13.09 -0.32
CA GLU A 123 -3.01 13.99 0.77
C GLU A 123 -4.02 13.84 1.91
N ASN A 124 -3.54 13.44 3.08
CA ASN A 124 -4.38 13.35 4.28
C ASN A 124 -4.39 14.68 5.03
N ARG A 125 -5.42 15.48 4.79
CA ARG A 125 -5.66 16.77 5.44
C ARG A 125 -6.83 16.72 6.41
N GLN A 126 -7.64 15.67 6.36
CA GLN A 126 -8.79 15.42 7.23
C GLN A 126 -8.80 13.95 7.64
N PRO A 127 -9.35 13.61 8.82
CA PRO A 127 -9.44 12.22 9.28
C PRO A 127 -10.13 11.31 8.26
N GLY A 128 -9.49 10.19 7.92
CA GLY A 128 -10.07 9.16 7.07
C GLY A 128 -10.27 9.52 5.59
N ILE A 129 -9.69 10.61 5.12
CA ILE A 129 -9.84 11.11 3.75
C ILE A 129 -8.47 11.38 3.13
N VAL A 130 -8.32 11.06 1.85
CA VAL A 130 -7.20 11.53 1.03
C VAL A 130 -7.71 12.34 -0.14
N LEU A 131 -7.02 13.43 -0.43
CA LEU A 131 -7.32 14.40 -1.48
C LEU A 131 -6.29 14.33 -2.59
N ASN A 132 -6.62 14.86 -3.76
CA ASN A 132 -5.75 14.90 -4.93
C ASN A 132 -5.19 13.51 -5.33
N SER A 133 -5.98 12.47 -5.10
CA SER A 133 -5.57 11.09 -5.29
C SER A 133 -5.13 10.78 -6.71
N ARG A 134 -5.85 11.26 -7.72
CA ARG A 134 -5.51 11.08 -9.14
C ARG A 134 -4.14 11.69 -9.48
N ARG A 135 -3.83 12.83 -8.94
CA ARG A 135 -2.54 13.52 -9.14
C ARG A 135 -1.39 12.67 -8.58
N TRP A 136 -1.54 12.17 -7.35
CA TRP A 136 -0.50 11.38 -6.70
C TRP A 136 -0.34 10.00 -7.30
N LEU A 137 -1.43 9.38 -7.74
CA LEU A 137 -1.38 8.13 -8.48
C LEU A 137 -0.62 8.29 -9.79
N ARG A 138 -0.88 9.35 -10.54
CA ARG A 138 -0.17 9.66 -11.79
C ARG A 138 1.32 9.84 -11.54
N ARG A 139 1.66 10.56 -10.49
CA ARG A 139 3.07 10.79 -10.11
C ARG A 139 3.76 9.48 -9.71
N LEU A 140 3.12 8.65 -8.92
CA LEU A 140 3.63 7.35 -8.52
C LEU A 140 3.85 6.43 -9.73
N LYS A 141 2.87 6.35 -10.62
CA LYS A 141 2.98 5.54 -11.84
C LYS A 141 4.15 5.99 -12.71
N GLN A 142 4.33 7.28 -12.87
CA GLN A 142 5.46 7.85 -13.62
C GLN A 142 6.80 7.42 -13.02
N LEU A 143 6.95 7.51 -11.70
CA LEU A 143 8.17 7.10 -10.99
C LEU A 143 8.46 5.61 -11.14
N ILE A 144 7.43 4.77 -11.09
CA ILE A 144 7.55 3.32 -11.29
C ILE A 144 7.99 3.01 -12.72
N VAL A 145 7.38 3.64 -13.72
CA VAL A 145 7.74 3.44 -15.12
C VAL A 145 9.18 3.89 -15.39
N GLU A 146 9.58 5.04 -14.89
CA GLU A 146 10.96 5.53 -15.01
C GLU A 146 11.98 4.57 -14.38
N ALA A 147 11.66 4.00 -13.20
CA ALA A 147 12.52 3.02 -12.56
C ALA A 147 12.67 1.75 -13.42
N LYS A 148 11.57 1.26 -13.98
CA LYS A 148 11.60 0.09 -14.87
C LYS A 148 12.33 0.34 -16.17
N GLU A 149 12.24 1.53 -16.74
CA GLU A 149 13.02 1.94 -17.93
C GLU A 149 14.52 1.95 -17.65
N ARG A 150 14.93 2.23 -16.39
CA ARG A 150 16.32 2.10 -15.95
C ARG A 150 16.75 0.65 -15.65
N GLY A 151 15.85 -0.33 -15.81
CA GLY A 151 16.12 -1.72 -15.48
C GLY A 151 16.05 -2.04 -13.99
N GLU A 152 15.47 -1.17 -13.18
CA GLU A 152 15.30 -1.39 -11.74
C GLU A 152 14.02 -2.18 -11.43
N GLY A 153 14.12 -3.17 -10.53
CA GLY A 153 12.93 -3.73 -9.89
C GLY A 153 12.27 -2.72 -8.94
N VAL A 154 10.98 -2.82 -8.76
CA VAL A 154 10.21 -1.98 -7.85
C VAL A 154 9.61 -2.84 -6.74
N TRP A 155 9.81 -2.41 -5.51
CA TRP A 155 9.33 -3.07 -4.30
C TRP A 155 8.64 -2.07 -3.39
N ILE A 156 7.67 -2.57 -2.62
CA ILE A 156 7.04 -1.80 -1.55
C ILE A 156 7.19 -2.57 -0.23
N LYS A 157 7.72 -1.89 0.78
CA LYS A 157 7.74 -2.36 2.15
C LYS A 157 6.57 -1.74 2.90
N VAL A 158 5.72 -2.56 3.47
CA VAL A 158 4.59 -2.13 4.30
C VAL A 158 4.92 -2.42 5.76
N GLU A 159 4.99 -1.38 6.57
CA GLU A 159 5.39 -1.48 7.97
C GLU A 159 4.65 -0.51 8.87
N SER A 160 4.70 -0.79 10.17
CA SER A 160 4.30 0.16 11.21
C SER A 160 5.54 0.75 11.88
N PRO A 161 5.47 1.98 12.44
CA PRO A 161 6.59 2.52 13.20
C PRO A 161 6.97 1.59 14.34
N ARG A 162 8.26 1.43 14.58
CA ARG A 162 8.75 0.76 15.78
C ARG A 162 8.43 1.63 17.00
N ARG A 163 7.91 0.99 18.01
CA ARG A 163 7.72 1.62 19.32
C ARG A 163 9.04 1.73 20.06
#